data_42a23ccca012992aab19207d412bbff5
#
_entry.id   42a23ccca012992aab19207d412bbff5
#
_cell.length_a   1.000
_cell.length_b   1.000
_cell.length_c   1.000
_cell.angle_alpha   90.00
_cell.angle_beta   90.00
_cell.angle_gamma   90.00
#
_symmetry.space_group_name_H-M   'P 1'
#
loop_
_entity.id
_entity.type
_entity.pdbx_description
1 polymer ?
#
loop_
_entity_poly.entity_id
_entity_poly.type
_entity_poly.pdbx_seq_one_letter_code
_entity_poly.pdbx_strand_id
1 'polypeptide(L)'
;MIDHRRWDVMQGKKIRKAAIIAALCLCILCPWARAEEIADRTSNSQLDQGFVGLYNLDFTGAQKDFAAWEKEHPDDPVGPVSEAAGLLFSEFNRLGVLEAQFYENDKAFFGRPKLAPDPALRASFQADIDHAETLARARLARDADDRDALFALTLCSGLQADYAALIEKKNLASLHFTKEASASGRQLLEVCPDCYDALLATGFSKYIIGSMSAPVRWVLALGGLPADKQGGIADLQITAERGHYLAPFARILLSIAYVREKDRIRALQLLNALHDQFPENTLFPREIARLQSAH
;
A
#
# COMPACT_ATOMS: atom_id res chain seq x y z
N MET A 1 -1.68 24.24 77.40
CA MET A 1 -2.08 22.91 76.84
C MET A 1 -2.36 23.14 75.40
N ILE A 2 -1.29 22.99 74.52
CA ILE A 2 -1.31 23.35 73.10
C ILE A 2 -1.68 22.10 72.32
N ASP A 3 -2.71 22.22 71.51
CA ASP A 3 -3.41 21.16 70.82
C ASP A 3 -2.50 20.53 69.64
N HIS A 4 -1.87 19.40 70.00
CA HIS A 4 -1.04 18.63 69.11
C HIS A 4 -1.78 18.00 67.89
N ARG A 5 -3.12 17.97 67.85
CA ARG A 5 -3.92 17.37 66.82
C ARG A 5 -4.02 18.20 65.52
N ARG A 6 -3.69 19.46 65.57
CA ARG A 6 -3.78 20.36 64.39
C ARG A 6 -2.55 20.31 63.50
N TRP A 7 -1.42 19.78 64.00
CA TRP A 7 -0.17 19.65 63.21
C TRP A 7 -0.16 18.44 62.32
N ASP A 8 -0.71 17.31 62.72
CA ASP A 8 -0.70 16.08 61.94
C ASP A 8 -1.63 16.14 60.73
N VAL A 9 -2.72 16.89 60.79
CA VAL A 9 -3.66 17.06 59.68
C VAL A 9 -3.07 17.95 58.57
N MET A 10 -2.19 18.89 58.89
CA MET A 10 -1.55 19.77 57.92
C MET A 10 -0.35 19.10 57.21
N GLN A 11 0.38 18.22 57.88
CA GLN A 11 1.46 17.44 57.30
C GLN A 11 0.92 16.38 56.31
N GLY A 12 -0.16 15.67 56.66
CA GLY A 12 -0.79 14.68 55.82
C GLY A 12 -1.37 15.24 54.51
N LYS A 13 -1.85 16.50 54.54
CA LYS A 13 -2.35 17.19 53.31
C LYS A 13 -1.24 17.65 52.37
N LYS A 14 -0.05 18.01 52.89
CA LYS A 14 1.11 18.39 52.07
C LYS A 14 1.75 17.17 51.37
N ILE A 15 1.84 16.03 52.07
CA ILE A 15 2.40 14.79 51.49
C ILE A 15 1.46 14.23 50.41
N ARG A 16 0.14 14.27 50.61
CA ARG A 16 -0.84 13.85 49.57
C ARG A 16 -0.83 14.73 48.31
N LYS A 17 -0.62 16.05 48.45
CA LYS A 17 -0.50 16.95 47.30
C LYS A 17 0.81 16.75 46.51
N ALA A 18 1.92 16.47 47.19
CA ALA A 18 3.20 16.17 46.58
C ALA A 18 3.17 14.83 45.80
N ALA A 19 2.49 13.80 46.34
CA ALA A 19 2.34 12.51 45.67
C ALA A 19 1.43 12.57 44.44
N ILE A 20 0.39 13.41 44.45
CA ILE A 20 -0.51 13.62 43.30
C ILE A 20 0.19 14.41 42.21
N ILE A 21 1.05 15.37 42.52
CA ILE A 21 1.82 16.14 41.54
C ILE A 21 2.92 15.25 40.90
N ALA A 22 3.58 14.37 41.65
CA ALA A 22 4.55 13.42 41.13
C ALA A 22 3.89 12.36 40.21
N ALA A 23 2.67 11.90 40.51
CA ALA A 23 1.94 10.98 39.64
C ALA A 23 1.44 11.63 38.35
N LEU A 24 1.07 12.93 38.36
CA LEU A 24 0.70 13.68 37.16
C LEU A 24 1.90 13.97 36.25
N CYS A 25 3.12 14.16 36.79
CA CYS A 25 4.32 14.36 35.97
C CYS A 25 4.81 13.09 35.29
N LEU A 26 4.52 11.89 35.83
CA LEU A 26 4.90 10.62 35.15
C LEU A 26 3.98 10.28 33.95
N CYS A 27 2.75 10.80 33.91
CA CYS A 27 1.84 10.58 32.79
C CYS A 27 2.06 11.51 31.59
N ILE A 28 2.90 12.55 31.73
CA ILE A 28 3.17 13.54 30.67
C ILE A 28 4.40 13.15 29.82
N LEU A 29 5.21 12.18 30.26
CA LEU A 29 6.44 11.77 29.55
C LEU A 29 6.22 10.63 28.51
N CYS A 30 4.99 10.12 28.35
CA CYS A 30 4.72 9.02 27.43
C CYS A 30 4.26 9.39 26.01
N PRO A 31 3.89 10.65 25.67
CA PRO A 31 3.54 10.96 24.27
C PRO A 31 4.73 11.30 23.37
N TRP A 32 5.91 11.57 23.92
CA TRP A 32 7.05 12.00 23.11
C TRP A 32 7.76 10.84 22.38
N ALA A 33 7.82 9.66 22.96
CA ALA A 33 8.40 8.49 22.30
C ALA A 33 7.57 8.05 21.06
N ARG A 34 6.25 8.21 21.13
CA ARG A 34 5.34 7.90 20.00
C ARG A 34 5.34 8.96 18.91
N ALA A 35 5.65 10.20 19.25
CA ALA A 35 5.76 11.30 18.29
C ALA A 35 7.07 11.24 17.50
N GLU A 36 8.16 10.75 18.08
CA GLU A 36 9.43 10.54 17.39
C GLU A 36 9.33 9.38 16.39
N GLU A 37 8.64 8.28 16.72
CA GLU A 37 8.44 7.14 15.83
C GLU A 37 7.56 7.48 14.62
N ILE A 38 6.63 8.45 14.75
CA ILE A 38 5.81 8.96 13.64
C ILE A 38 6.58 9.99 12.82
N ALA A 39 7.46 10.80 13.45
CA ALA A 39 8.26 11.81 12.76
C ALA A 39 9.39 11.20 11.91
N ASP A 40 9.93 10.04 12.32
CA ASP A 40 10.99 9.33 11.58
C ASP A 40 10.46 8.72 10.26
N ARG A 41 9.17 8.43 10.16
CA ARG A 41 8.53 7.93 8.93
C ARG A 41 8.20 9.00 7.88
N THR A 42 8.34 10.28 8.20
CA THR A 42 7.96 11.38 7.31
C THR A 42 9.12 12.01 6.55
N SER A 43 10.36 11.54 6.69
CA SER A 43 11.48 12.13 5.99
C SER A 43 12.50 11.10 5.51
N ASN A 44 12.39 10.75 4.24
CA ASN A 44 13.48 10.16 3.45
C ASN A 44 14.05 8.83 3.98
N SER A 45 13.17 7.96 4.48
CA SER A 45 13.57 6.62 4.93
C SER A 45 14.11 5.78 3.76
N GLN A 46 14.82 4.71 4.05
CA GLN A 46 15.25 3.74 3.02
C GLN A 46 14.06 3.13 2.27
N LEU A 47 12.91 2.93 2.95
CA LEU A 47 11.68 2.53 2.26
C LEU A 47 11.23 3.57 1.24
N ASP A 48 11.22 4.86 1.59
CA ASP A 48 10.83 5.92 0.66
C ASP A 48 11.76 5.96 -0.56
N GLN A 49 13.09 5.83 -0.33
CA GLN A 49 14.07 5.78 -1.42
C GLN A 49 13.86 4.56 -2.31
N GLY A 50 13.60 3.39 -1.72
CA GLY A 50 13.28 2.17 -2.45
C GLY A 50 12.02 2.32 -3.31
N PHE A 51 10.95 2.92 -2.80
CA PHE A 51 9.75 3.18 -3.59
C PHE A 51 9.99 4.22 -4.70
N VAL A 52 10.79 5.27 -4.46
CA VAL A 52 11.20 6.22 -5.51
C VAL A 52 12.00 5.50 -6.60
N GLY A 53 12.95 4.63 -6.24
CA GLY A 53 13.70 3.80 -7.17
C GLY A 53 12.77 2.89 -7.98
N LEU A 54 11.81 2.22 -7.33
CA LEU A 54 10.82 1.37 -7.97
C LEU A 54 10.02 2.13 -9.04
N TYR A 55 9.55 3.35 -8.74
CA TYR A 55 8.81 4.18 -9.68
C TYR A 55 9.68 4.76 -10.81
N ASN A 56 10.99 4.88 -10.61
CA ASN A 56 11.96 5.23 -11.65
C ASN A 56 12.44 4.01 -12.47
N LEU A 57 11.95 2.81 -12.18
CA LEU A 57 12.39 1.54 -12.78
C LEU A 57 13.84 1.14 -12.42
N ASP A 58 14.42 1.78 -11.40
CA ASP A 58 15.67 1.34 -10.79
C ASP A 58 15.42 0.22 -9.77
N PHE A 59 15.09 -0.96 -10.29
CA PHE A 59 14.79 -2.12 -9.45
C PHE A 59 15.98 -2.59 -8.61
N THR A 60 17.20 -2.39 -9.09
CA THR A 60 18.42 -2.77 -8.37
C THR A 60 18.65 -1.84 -7.16
N GLY A 61 18.51 -0.53 -7.37
CA GLY A 61 18.58 0.45 -6.28
C GLY A 61 17.47 0.24 -5.26
N ALA A 62 16.24 0.07 -5.73
CA ALA A 62 15.08 -0.20 -4.87
C ALA A 62 15.28 -1.43 -3.97
N GLN A 63 15.74 -2.55 -4.53
CA GLN A 63 16.03 -3.76 -3.75
C GLN A 63 17.11 -3.54 -2.69
N LYS A 64 18.16 -2.79 -3.02
CA LYS A 64 19.21 -2.46 -2.06
C LYS A 64 18.68 -1.64 -0.88
N ASP A 65 17.80 -0.68 -1.15
CA ASP A 65 17.21 0.17 -0.12
C ASP A 65 16.22 -0.60 0.74
N PHE A 66 15.38 -1.46 0.16
CA PHE A 66 14.47 -2.34 0.90
C PHE A 66 15.22 -3.33 1.80
N ALA A 67 16.26 -3.99 1.27
CA ALA A 67 17.10 -4.91 2.04
C ALA A 67 17.87 -4.20 3.17
N ALA A 68 18.28 -2.94 2.97
CA ALA A 68 18.89 -2.13 4.02
C ALA A 68 17.87 -1.82 5.13
N TRP A 69 16.62 -1.49 4.79
CA TRP A 69 15.54 -1.31 5.76
C TRP A 69 15.28 -2.58 6.56
N GLU A 70 15.11 -3.72 5.90
CA GLU A 70 14.85 -5.01 6.57
C GLU A 70 15.98 -5.37 7.55
N LYS A 71 17.23 -5.12 7.17
CA LYS A 71 18.38 -5.35 8.03
C LYS A 71 18.35 -4.51 9.30
N GLU A 72 17.89 -3.26 9.21
CA GLU A 72 17.80 -2.33 10.36
C GLU A 72 16.52 -2.57 11.17
N HIS A 73 15.47 -3.10 10.53
CA HIS A 73 14.15 -3.33 11.11
C HIS A 73 13.67 -4.79 10.88
N PRO A 74 14.36 -5.80 11.44
CA PRO A 74 14.12 -7.21 11.12
C PRO A 74 12.72 -7.74 11.52
N ASP A 75 12.02 -7.02 12.39
CA ASP A 75 10.64 -7.36 12.82
C ASP A 75 9.57 -6.58 12.04
N ASP A 76 9.97 -5.74 11.07
CA ASP A 76 9.03 -4.94 10.28
C ASP A 76 8.60 -5.70 9.01
N PRO A 77 7.30 -6.09 8.89
CA PRO A 77 6.81 -6.82 7.72
C PRO A 77 6.80 -5.97 6.44
N VAL A 78 6.93 -4.63 6.54
CA VAL A 78 6.93 -3.75 5.37
C VAL A 78 8.23 -3.89 4.57
N GLY A 79 9.36 -4.22 5.20
CA GLY A 79 10.63 -4.51 4.52
C GLY A 79 10.49 -5.62 3.47
N PRO A 80 10.25 -6.88 3.89
CA PRO A 80 10.19 -8.00 2.95
C PRO A 80 9.04 -7.89 1.94
N VAL A 81 7.88 -7.31 2.28
CA VAL A 81 6.82 -7.09 1.26
C VAL A 81 7.21 -6.05 0.22
N SER A 82 8.05 -5.07 0.58
CA SER A 82 8.59 -4.09 -0.37
C SER A 82 9.63 -4.73 -1.29
N GLU A 83 10.47 -5.66 -0.79
CA GLU A 83 11.36 -6.48 -1.63
C GLU A 83 10.55 -7.32 -2.62
N ALA A 84 9.50 -8.00 -2.16
CA ALA A 84 8.58 -8.73 -3.03
C ALA A 84 7.96 -7.83 -4.12
N ALA A 85 7.57 -6.60 -3.78
CA ALA A 85 7.08 -5.63 -4.77
C ALA A 85 8.15 -5.30 -5.82
N GLY A 86 9.37 -5.01 -5.41
CA GLY A 86 10.50 -4.75 -6.32
C GLY A 86 10.76 -5.91 -7.28
N LEU A 87 10.77 -7.15 -6.79
CA LEU A 87 10.92 -8.35 -7.61
C LEU A 87 9.78 -8.49 -8.62
N LEU A 88 8.52 -8.35 -8.18
CA LEU A 88 7.36 -8.49 -9.04
C LEU A 88 7.33 -7.43 -10.15
N PHE A 89 7.58 -6.16 -9.82
CA PHE A 89 7.58 -5.08 -10.79
C PHE A 89 8.78 -5.16 -11.76
N SER A 90 9.94 -5.64 -11.30
CA SER A 90 11.07 -5.99 -12.18
C SER A 90 10.67 -7.05 -13.20
N GLU A 91 9.98 -8.11 -12.77
CA GLU A 91 9.50 -9.17 -13.64
C GLU A 91 8.42 -8.68 -14.61
N PHE A 92 7.51 -7.83 -14.15
CA PHE A 92 6.52 -7.18 -15.01
C PHE A 92 7.19 -6.34 -16.09
N ASN A 93 8.24 -5.60 -15.74
CA ASN A 93 9.01 -4.82 -16.71
C ASN A 93 9.70 -5.74 -17.74
N ARG A 94 10.37 -6.79 -17.28
CA ARG A 94 11.05 -7.78 -18.15
C ARG A 94 10.06 -8.47 -19.12
N LEU A 95 8.85 -8.75 -18.66
CA LEU A 95 7.80 -9.42 -19.43
C LEU A 95 6.94 -8.44 -20.24
N GLY A 96 7.21 -7.15 -20.21
CA GLY A 96 6.43 -6.12 -20.91
C GLY A 96 5.02 -5.92 -20.34
N VAL A 97 4.78 -6.34 -19.09
CA VAL A 97 3.46 -6.23 -18.44
C VAL A 97 3.15 -4.78 -18.04
N LEU A 98 4.17 -3.96 -17.79
CA LEU A 98 3.99 -2.56 -17.37
C LEU A 98 3.55 -1.63 -18.50
N GLU A 99 3.49 -2.11 -19.73
CA GLU A 99 3.03 -1.30 -20.85
C GLU A 99 1.52 -1.10 -20.80
N ALA A 100 1.06 0.15 -20.72
CA ALA A 100 -0.34 0.52 -20.51
C ALA A 100 -1.31 -0.04 -21.57
N GLN A 101 -0.83 -0.27 -22.78
CA GLN A 101 -1.62 -0.87 -23.87
C GLN A 101 -2.29 -2.20 -23.50
N PHE A 102 -1.72 -2.96 -22.55
CA PHE A 102 -2.33 -4.21 -22.07
C PHE A 102 -3.56 -3.99 -21.22
N TYR A 103 -3.75 -2.80 -20.67
CA TYR A 103 -4.83 -2.49 -19.75
C TYR A 103 -5.95 -1.65 -20.39
N GLU A 104 -5.76 -1.18 -21.64
CA GLU A 104 -6.72 -0.28 -22.30
C GLU A 104 -8.10 -0.91 -22.53
N ASN A 105 -8.12 -2.21 -22.79
CA ASN A 105 -9.37 -2.92 -23.03
C ASN A 105 -9.29 -4.39 -22.62
N ASP A 106 -10.45 -4.97 -22.33
CA ASP A 106 -10.58 -6.35 -21.84
C ASP A 106 -10.05 -7.38 -22.86
N LYS A 107 -10.20 -7.13 -24.18
CA LYS A 107 -9.72 -8.04 -25.22
C LYS A 107 -8.19 -8.10 -25.22
N ALA A 108 -7.53 -6.97 -25.09
CA ALA A 108 -6.07 -6.91 -25.00
C ALA A 108 -5.58 -7.58 -23.70
N PHE A 109 -6.27 -7.34 -22.59
CA PHE A 109 -5.94 -7.91 -21.29
C PHE A 109 -6.11 -9.44 -21.25
N PHE A 110 -7.28 -9.97 -21.65
CA PHE A 110 -7.56 -11.40 -21.59
C PHE A 110 -6.92 -12.20 -22.72
N GLY A 111 -6.69 -11.58 -23.88
CA GLY A 111 -6.19 -12.24 -25.09
C GLY A 111 -4.70 -12.57 -25.11
N ARG A 112 -3.89 -11.98 -24.22
CA ARG A 112 -2.45 -12.25 -24.20
C ARG A 112 -2.13 -13.67 -23.74
N PRO A 113 -1.02 -14.28 -24.21
CA PRO A 113 -0.61 -15.61 -23.79
C PRO A 113 -0.20 -15.64 -22.31
N LYS A 114 -0.17 -16.83 -21.72
CA LYS A 114 0.45 -17.06 -20.43
C LYS A 114 1.94 -16.72 -20.52
N LEU A 115 2.43 -15.94 -19.58
CA LEU A 115 3.85 -15.55 -19.54
C LEU A 115 4.68 -16.65 -18.89
N ALA A 116 5.97 -16.67 -19.20
CA ALA A 116 6.95 -17.57 -18.58
C ALA A 116 7.79 -16.75 -17.59
N PRO A 117 7.48 -16.82 -16.29
CA PRO A 117 8.25 -16.11 -15.27
C PRO A 117 9.61 -16.76 -15.07
N ASP A 118 10.58 -15.97 -14.62
CA ASP A 118 11.85 -16.49 -14.13
C ASP A 118 11.61 -17.34 -12.87
N PRO A 119 12.01 -18.62 -12.86
CA PRO A 119 11.76 -19.49 -11.71
C PRO A 119 12.50 -19.06 -10.45
N ALA A 120 13.70 -18.47 -10.57
CA ALA A 120 14.47 -18.01 -9.42
C ALA A 120 13.81 -16.77 -8.81
N LEU A 121 13.43 -15.79 -9.64
CA LEU A 121 12.72 -14.60 -9.20
C LEU A 121 11.36 -14.95 -8.55
N ARG A 122 10.64 -15.91 -9.13
CA ARG A 122 9.41 -16.44 -8.54
C ARG A 122 9.62 -17.01 -7.14
N ALA A 123 10.70 -17.79 -6.96
CA ALA A 123 11.02 -18.40 -5.66
C ALA A 123 11.36 -17.31 -4.62
N SER A 124 12.16 -16.30 -4.99
CA SER A 124 12.48 -15.17 -4.11
C SER A 124 11.23 -14.37 -3.76
N PHE A 125 10.42 -14.00 -4.76
CA PHE A 125 9.14 -13.31 -4.52
C PHE A 125 8.26 -14.06 -3.51
N GLN A 126 8.12 -15.39 -3.65
CA GLN A 126 7.31 -16.16 -2.72
C GLN A 126 7.93 -16.20 -1.32
N ALA A 127 9.26 -16.30 -1.22
CA ALA A 127 9.95 -16.30 0.06
C ALA A 127 9.75 -14.98 0.82
N ASP A 128 9.84 -13.85 0.13
CA ASP A 128 9.64 -12.52 0.73
C ASP A 128 8.17 -12.33 1.15
N ILE A 129 7.21 -12.80 0.36
CA ILE A 129 5.78 -12.80 0.74
C ILE A 129 5.56 -13.63 2.00
N ASP A 130 6.07 -14.87 2.05
CA ASP A 130 5.91 -15.77 3.19
C ASP A 130 6.56 -15.19 4.45
N HIS A 131 7.72 -14.52 4.31
CA HIS A 131 8.40 -13.85 5.41
C HIS A 131 7.57 -12.66 5.92
N ALA A 132 7.13 -11.76 5.04
CA ALA A 132 6.29 -10.63 5.40
C ALA A 132 5.00 -11.06 6.11
N GLU A 133 4.30 -12.07 5.58
CA GLU A 133 3.10 -12.62 6.21
C GLU A 133 3.37 -13.21 7.59
N THR A 134 4.51 -13.90 7.77
CA THR A 134 4.90 -14.48 9.07
C THR A 134 5.13 -13.38 10.10
N LEU A 135 5.88 -12.33 9.76
CA LEU A 135 6.12 -11.19 10.64
C LEU A 135 4.81 -10.44 10.96
N ALA A 136 3.99 -10.16 9.93
CA ALA A 136 2.73 -9.45 10.12
C ALA A 136 1.77 -10.21 11.03
N ARG A 137 1.61 -11.53 10.84
CA ARG A 137 0.77 -12.36 11.70
C ARG A 137 1.29 -12.44 13.15
N ALA A 138 2.62 -12.48 13.33
CA ALA A 138 3.23 -12.46 14.66
C ALA A 138 3.01 -11.13 15.38
N ARG A 139 3.01 -9.99 14.65
CA ARG A 139 2.68 -8.67 15.19
C ARG A 139 1.20 -8.56 15.54
N LEU A 140 0.30 -8.97 14.64
CA LEU A 140 -1.15 -8.97 14.88
C LEU A 140 -1.59 -9.90 16.03
N ALA A 141 -0.85 -10.98 16.30
CA ALA A 141 -1.11 -11.80 17.47
C ALA A 141 -0.82 -11.08 18.80
N ARG A 142 0.02 -10.04 18.79
CA ARG A 142 0.36 -9.21 19.95
C ARG A 142 -0.49 -7.93 20.03
N ASP A 143 -0.78 -7.34 18.86
CA ASP A 143 -1.59 -6.14 18.69
C ASP A 143 -2.44 -6.28 17.42
N ALA A 144 -3.73 -6.53 17.60
CA ALA A 144 -4.66 -6.72 16.48
C ALA A 144 -4.85 -5.45 15.62
N ASP A 145 -4.47 -4.28 16.14
CA ASP A 145 -4.58 -2.99 15.50
C ASP A 145 -3.22 -2.50 14.93
N ASP A 146 -2.21 -3.37 14.83
CA ASP A 146 -0.90 -3.05 14.27
C ASP A 146 -1.03 -2.65 12.79
N ARG A 147 -0.83 -1.36 12.53
CA ARG A 147 -1.06 -0.72 11.22
C ARG A 147 -0.10 -1.24 10.14
N ASP A 148 1.17 -1.44 10.49
CA ASP A 148 2.18 -1.89 9.54
C ASP A 148 1.96 -3.33 9.15
N ALA A 149 1.55 -4.16 10.11
CA ALA A 149 1.19 -5.53 9.85
C ALA A 149 -0.06 -5.65 8.95
N LEU A 150 -1.10 -4.83 9.19
CA LEU A 150 -2.28 -4.77 8.33
C LEU A 150 -1.94 -4.25 6.93
N PHE A 151 -1.06 -3.24 6.84
CA PHE A 151 -0.59 -2.71 5.56
C PHE A 151 0.21 -3.77 4.79
N ALA A 152 1.16 -4.45 5.44
CA ALA A 152 1.95 -5.51 4.81
C ALA A 152 1.06 -6.65 4.30
N LEU A 153 0.05 -7.11 5.08
CA LEU A 153 -0.88 -8.14 4.60
C LEU A 153 -1.73 -7.64 3.41
N THR A 154 -2.09 -6.37 3.39
CA THR A 154 -2.80 -5.76 2.26
C THR A 154 -1.94 -5.81 1.00
N LEU A 155 -0.65 -5.45 1.12
CA LEU A 155 0.31 -5.51 0.02
C LEU A 155 0.60 -6.95 -0.41
N CYS A 156 0.88 -7.89 0.51
CA CYS A 156 1.14 -9.29 0.20
C CYS A 156 0.01 -9.87 -0.67
N SER A 157 -1.23 -9.71 -0.21
CA SER A 157 -2.39 -10.21 -0.95
C SER A 157 -2.58 -9.48 -2.29
N GLY A 158 -2.31 -8.17 -2.36
CA GLY A 158 -2.36 -7.39 -3.61
C GLY A 158 -1.34 -7.89 -4.63
N LEU A 159 -0.08 -8.06 -4.24
CA LEU A 159 0.99 -8.56 -5.09
C LEU A 159 0.74 -10.00 -5.57
N GLN A 160 0.22 -10.87 -4.68
CA GLN A 160 -0.19 -12.24 -5.04
C GLN A 160 -1.37 -12.23 -6.03
N ALA A 161 -2.32 -11.32 -5.88
CA ALA A 161 -3.43 -11.15 -6.83
C ALA A 161 -2.92 -10.76 -8.22
N ASP A 162 -1.98 -9.81 -8.27
CA ASP A 162 -1.36 -9.34 -9.51
C ASP A 162 -0.52 -10.43 -10.18
N TYR A 163 0.30 -11.15 -9.42
CA TYR A 163 1.07 -12.28 -9.93
C TYR A 163 0.15 -13.35 -10.54
N ALA A 164 -0.89 -13.75 -9.82
CA ALA A 164 -1.85 -14.75 -10.28
C ALA A 164 -2.61 -14.30 -11.54
N ALA A 165 -3.05 -13.03 -11.61
CA ALA A 165 -3.78 -12.51 -12.76
C ALA A 165 -2.88 -12.27 -13.97
N LEU A 166 -1.76 -11.59 -13.76
CA LEU A 166 -0.97 -11.01 -14.85
C LEU A 166 0.06 -11.98 -15.43
N ILE A 167 0.63 -12.85 -14.61
CA ILE A 167 1.63 -13.86 -15.04
C ILE A 167 0.99 -15.22 -15.23
N GLU A 168 0.35 -15.75 -14.17
CA GLU A 168 -0.13 -17.13 -14.18
C GLU A 168 -1.49 -17.32 -14.87
N LYS A 169 -2.26 -16.26 -15.04
CA LYS A 169 -3.65 -16.27 -15.53
C LYS A 169 -4.58 -17.16 -14.72
N LYS A 170 -4.34 -17.21 -13.41
CA LYS A 170 -5.15 -17.92 -12.44
C LYS A 170 -6.22 -16.98 -11.85
N ASN A 171 -7.25 -16.68 -12.62
CA ASN A 171 -8.24 -15.68 -12.25
C ASN A 171 -8.96 -15.97 -10.92
N LEU A 172 -9.23 -17.24 -10.58
CA LEU A 172 -9.86 -17.58 -9.29
C LEU A 172 -8.93 -17.34 -8.10
N ALA A 173 -7.63 -17.64 -8.24
CA ALA A 173 -6.63 -17.35 -7.21
C ALA A 173 -6.47 -15.83 -7.04
N SER A 174 -6.36 -15.09 -8.16
CA SER A 174 -6.32 -13.63 -8.12
C SER A 174 -7.54 -13.03 -7.40
N LEU A 175 -8.73 -13.55 -7.67
CA LEU A 175 -9.95 -13.10 -7.02
C LEU A 175 -9.94 -13.39 -5.51
N HIS A 176 -9.40 -14.53 -5.09
CA HIS A 176 -9.22 -14.87 -3.68
C HIS A 176 -8.30 -13.86 -2.99
N PHE A 177 -7.11 -13.63 -3.53
CA PHE A 177 -6.16 -12.66 -2.99
C PHE A 177 -6.68 -11.22 -3.02
N THR A 178 -7.44 -10.83 -4.05
CA THR A 178 -8.10 -9.52 -4.09
C THR A 178 -9.09 -9.33 -2.92
N LYS A 179 -9.80 -10.39 -2.53
CA LYS A 179 -10.69 -10.35 -1.36
C LYS A 179 -9.91 -10.18 -0.06
N GLU A 180 -8.80 -10.90 0.09
CA GLU A 180 -7.94 -10.81 1.26
C GLU A 180 -7.33 -9.40 1.36
N ALA A 181 -6.76 -8.87 0.28
CA ALA A 181 -6.24 -7.50 0.23
C ALA A 181 -7.31 -6.47 0.62
N SER A 182 -8.54 -6.62 0.08
CA SER A 182 -9.65 -5.73 0.41
C SER A 182 -10.11 -5.88 1.87
N ALA A 183 -10.00 -7.06 2.46
CA ALA A 183 -10.37 -7.29 3.87
C ALA A 183 -9.35 -6.64 4.81
N SER A 184 -8.06 -6.91 4.61
CA SER A 184 -6.97 -6.31 5.41
C SER A 184 -6.93 -4.78 5.24
N GLY A 185 -7.12 -4.28 4.02
CA GLY A 185 -7.18 -2.83 3.75
C GLY A 185 -8.36 -2.15 4.46
N ARG A 186 -9.53 -2.78 4.54
CA ARG A 186 -10.66 -2.23 5.33
C ARG A 186 -10.36 -2.23 6.82
N GLN A 187 -9.78 -3.32 7.35
CA GLN A 187 -9.38 -3.38 8.75
C GLN A 187 -8.35 -2.29 9.06
N LEU A 188 -7.38 -2.06 8.17
CA LEU A 188 -6.42 -0.96 8.32
C LEU A 188 -7.11 0.40 8.37
N LEU A 189 -8.11 0.65 7.53
CA LEU A 189 -8.85 1.92 7.53
C LEU A 189 -9.75 2.09 8.76
N GLU A 190 -10.19 1.01 9.41
CA GLU A 190 -10.94 1.06 10.67
C GLU A 190 -10.05 1.55 11.82
N VAL A 191 -8.79 1.11 11.88
CA VAL A 191 -7.82 1.48 12.93
C VAL A 191 -7.01 2.73 12.59
N CYS A 192 -6.89 3.06 11.31
CA CYS A 192 -6.13 4.18 10.78
C CYS A 192 -6.88 4.82 9.59
N PRO A 193 -7.88 5.71 9.84
CA PRO A 193 -8.68 6.32 8.77
C PRO A 193 -7.90 7.19 7.78
N ASP A 194 -6.69 7.59 8.13
CA ASP A 194 -5.76 8.38 7.31
C ASP A 194 -4.64 7.55 6.64
N CYS A 195 -4.68 6.22 6.77
CA CYS A 195 -3.82 5.30 6.02
C CYS A 195 -4.34 5.11 4.58
N TYR A 196 -4.27 6.18 3.78
CA TYR A 196 -4.90 6.27 2.45
C TYR A 196 -4.37 5.27 1.43
N ASP A 197 -3.18 4.71 1.62
CA ASP A 197 -2.63 3.66 0.75
C ASP A 197 -3.51 2.41 0.75
N ALA A 198 -4.20 2.12 1.84
CA ALA A 198 -5.14 1.00 1.94
C ALA A 198 -6.34 1.10 0.97
N LEU A 199 -6.72 2.32 0.58
CA LEU A 199 -7.79 2.55 -0.39
C LEU A 199 -7.44 2.04 -1.80
N LEU A 200 -6.16 1.86 -2.12
CA LEU A 200 -5.75 1.33 -3.42
C LEU A 200 -6.30 -0.08 -3.65
N ALA A 201 -6.21 -0.97 -2.66
CA ALA A 201 -6.69 -2.34 -2.76
C ALA A 201 -8.21 -2.41 -2.98
N THR A 202 -8.98 -1.57 -2.29
CA THR A 202 -10.44 -1.49 -2.44
C THR A 202 -10.85 -0.74 -3.71
N GLY A 203 -10.17 0.37 -4.02
CA GLY A 203 -10.50 1.25 -5.13
C GLY A 203 -10.30 0.58 -6.48
N PHE A 204 -9.15 -0.04 -6.71
CA PHE A 204 -8.87 -0.71 -7.97
C PHE A 204 -9.81 -1.90 -8.21
N SER A 205 -10.06 -2.72 -7.18
CA SER A 205 -10.99 -3.85 -7.29
C SER A 205 -12.41 -3.38 -7.61
N LYS A 206 -12.94 -2.36 -6.93
CA LYS A 206 -14.25 -1.76 -7.22
C LYS A 206 -14.36 -1.26 -8.65
N TYR A 207 -13.29 -0.56 -9.13
CA TYR A 207 -13.25 -0.02 -10.50
C TYR A 207 -13.28 -1.13 -11.55
N ILE A 208 -12.39 -2.13 -11.44
CA ILE A 208 -12.29 -3.23 -12.42
C ILE A 208 -13.58 -4.02 -12.46
N ILE A 209 -14.11 -4.43 -11.31
CA ILE A 209 -15.36 -5.20 -11.22
C ILE A 209 -16.54 -4.36 -11.71
N GLY A 210 -16.60 -3.08 -11.33
CA GLY A 210 -17.62 -2.14 -11.79
C GLY A 210 -17.61 -1.90 -13.31
N SER A 211 -16.46 -2.13 -13.95
CA SER A 211 -16.31 -2.00 -15.42
C SER A 211 -16.67 -3.27 -16.19
N MET A 212 -16.91 -4.41 -15.52
CA MET A 212 -17.28 -5.67 -16.15
C MET A 212 -18.74 -5.69 -16.60
N SER A 213 -19.10 -6.68 -17.42
CA SER A 213 -20.49 -6.87 -17.88
C SER A 213 -21.45 -7.19 -16.71
N ALA A 214 -22.71 -6.77 -16.82
CA ALA A 214 -23.70 -6.91 -15.74
C ALA A 214 -23.83 -8.34 -15.15
N PRO A 215 -23.85 -9.43 -15.94
CA PRO A 215 -23.91 -10.78 -15.37
C PRO A 215 -22.69 -11.13 -14.51
N VAL A 216 -21.50 -10.74 -14.94
CA VAL A 216 -20.24 -10.99 -14.21
C VAL A 216 -20.23 -10.19 -12.91
N ARG A 217 -20.60 -8.90 -12.96
CA ARG A 217 -20.71 -8.07 -11.76
C ARG A 217 -21.65 -8.67 -10.72
N TRP A 218 -22.79 -9.19 -11.17
CA TRP A 218 -23.79 -9.79 -10.26
C TRP A 218 -23.21 -11.01 -9.54
N VAL A 219 -22.52 -11.91 -10.26
CA VAL A 219 -21.86 -13.10 -9.68
C VAL A 219 -20.79 -12.71 -8.69
N LEU A 220 -19.93 -11.71 -9.02
CA LEU A 220 -18.85 -11.25 -8.16
C LEU A 220 -19.39 -10.54 -6.90
N ALA A 221 -20.48 -9.78 -7.04
CA ALA A 221 -21.14 -9.13 -5.90
C ALA A 221 -21.70 -10.16 -4.89
N LEU A 222 -22.31 -11.26 -5.37
CA LEU A 222 -22.69 -12.39 -4.51
C LEU A 222 -21.50 -13.01 -3.79
N GLY A 223 -20.32 -12.95 -4.41
CA GLY A 223 -19.04 -13.37 -3.81
C GLY A 223 -18.46 -12.36 -2.83
N GLY A 224 -19.12 -11.24 -2.52
CA GLY A 224 -18.65 -10.24 -1.56
C GLY A 224 -17.66 -9.21 -2.12
N LEU A 225 -17.55 -9.11 -3.46
CA LEU A 225 -16.76 -8.08 -4.13
C LEU A 225 -17.70 -7.00 -4.70
N PRO A 226 -17.67 -5.77 -4.14
CA PRO A 226 -18.58 -4.71 -4.59
C PRO A 226 -18.17 -4.22 -5.99
N ALA A 227 -19.17 -4.04 -6.84
CA ALA A 227 -19.03 -3.44 -8.16
C ALA A 227 -19.45 -1.98 -8.09
N ASP A 228 -18.51 -1.10 -7.84
CA ASP A 228 -18.74 0.35 -7.76
C ASP A 228 -17.62 1.10 -8.48
N LYS A 229 -17.81 1.30 -9.78
CA LYS A 229 -16.84 1.94 -10.65
C LYS A 229 -16.52 3.37 -10.21
N GLN A 230 -17.53 4.16 -9.83
CA GLN A 230 -17.31 5.56 -9.43
C GLN A 230 -16.67 5.65 -8.05
N GLY A 231 -17.11 4.84 -7.09
CA GLY A 231 -16.46 4.74 -5.80
C GLY A 231 -15.02 4.24 -5.90
N GLY A 232 -14.74 3.32 -6.84
CA GLY A 232 -13.37 2.87 -7.11
C GLY A 232 -12.47 3.99 -7.64
N ILE A 233 -12.95 4.83 -8.56
CA ILE A 233 -12.22 6.01 -9.02
C ILE A 233 -12.00 7.00 -7.87
N ALA A 234 -13.00 7.24 -7.03
CA ALA A 234 -12.88 8.15 -5.90
C ALA A 234 -11.84 7.66 -4.87
N ASP A 235 -11.83 6.36 -4.52
CA ASP A 235 -10.83 5.76 -3.64
C ASP A 235 -9.42 5.92 -4.22
N LEU A 236 -9.24 5.66 -5.52
CA LEU A 236 -7.96 5.85 -6.21
C LEU A 236 -7.52 7.33 -6.23
N GLN A 237 -8.45 8.28 -6.39
CA GLN A 237 -8.15 9.71 -6.32
C GLN A 237 -7.65 10.11 -4.94
N ILE A 238 -8.28 9.63 -3.87
CA ILE A 238 -7.84 9.89 -2.50
C ILE A 238 -6.44 9.31 -2.28
N THR A 239 -6.19 8.08 -2.71
CA THR A 239 -4.84 7.48 -2.63
C THR A 239 -3.81 8.29 -3.44
N ALA A 240 -4.15 8.72 -4.66
CA ALA A 240 -3.27 9.49 -5.52
C ALA A 240 -2.87 10.86 -4.94
N GLU A 241 -3.75 11.45 -4.12
CA GLU A 241 -3.55 12.77 -3.51
C GLU A 241 -2.91 12.67 -2.11
N ARG A 242 -3.23 11.64 -1.34
CA ARG A 242 -2.97 11.56 0.09
C ARG A 242 -2.25 10.29 0.55
N GLY A 243 -2.07 9.29 -0.32
CA GLY A 243 -1.29 8.10 -0.05
C GLY A 243 0.19 8.44 0.14
N HIS A 244 0.90 7.57 0.85
CA HIS A 244 2.33 7.72 1.09
C HIS A 244 3.14 6.94 0.04
N TYR A 245 3.23 5.63 0.17
CA TYR A 245 4.01 4.79 -0.75
C TYR A 245 3.30 4.56 -2.08
N LEU A 246 1.97 4.46 -2.08
CA LEU A 246 1.19 4.01 -3.23
C LEU A 246 0.53 5.16 -4.01
N ALA A 247 0.73 6.42 -3.62
CA ALA A 247 0.18 7.56 -4.35
C ALA A 247 0.61 7.59 -5.84
N PRO A 248 1.89 7.34 -6.21
CA PRO A 248 2.27 7.27 -7.63
C PRO A 248 1.61 6.08 -8.33
N PHE A 249 1.48 4.92 -7.68
CA PHE A 249 0.82 3.76 -8.28
C PHE A 249 -0.67 4.02 -8.51
N ALA A 250 -1.36 4.67 -7.57
CA ALA A 250 -2.74 5.10 -7.75
C ALA A 250 -2.91 6.05 -8.94
N ARG A 251 -1.95 6.97 -9.17
CA ARG A 251 -1.95 7.85 -10.36
C ARG A 251 -1.78 7.06 -11.66
N ILE A 252 -0.93 6.03 -11.66
CA ILE A 252 -0.78 5.12 -12.80
C ILE A 252 -2.12 4.42 -13.09
N LEU A 253 -2.74 3.82 -12.07
CA LEU A 253 -4.02 3.12 -12.23
C LEU A 253 -5.15 4.07 -12.66
N LEU A 254 -5.19 5.29 -12.14
CA LEU A 254 -6.13 6.32 -12.59
C LEU A 254 -5.89 6.73 -14.04
N SER A 255 -4.63 6.86 -14.50
CA SER A 255 -4.35 7.16 -15.90
C SER A 255 -4.91 6.09 -16.82
N ILE A 256 -4.75 4.82 -16.46
CA ILE A 256 -5.33 3.67 -17.17
C ILE A 256 -6.86 3.73 -17.14
N ALA A 257 -7.45 4.01 -15.97
CA ALA A 257 -8.89 4.15 -15.84
C ALA A 257 -9.43 5.27 -16.75
N TYR A 258 -8.78 6.43 -16.77
CA TYR A 258 -9.20 7.55 -17.62
C TYR A 258 -9.05 7.24 -19.11
N VAL A 259 -7.99 6.52 -19.54
CA VAL A 259 -7.88 6.04 -20.92
C VAL A 259 -9.06 5.14 -21.28
N ARG A 260 -9.43 4.19 -20.41
CA ARG A 260 -10.58 3.30 -20.62
C ARG A 260 -11.91 4.06 -20.67
N GLU A 261 -12.04 5.14 -19.89
CA GLU A 261 -13.21 6.03 -19.87
C GLU A 261 -13.17 7.10 -20.99
N LYS A 262 -12.19 7.05 -21.87
CA LYS A 262 -11.97 8.00 -22.97
C LYS A 262 -11.70 9.45 -22.50
N ASP A 263 -11.27 9.61 -21.27
CA ASP A 263 -10.84 10.90 -20.70
C ASP A 263 -9.32 11.06 -20.85
N ARG A 264 -8.90 11.28 -22.07
CA ARG A 264 -7.51 11.45 -22.45
C ARG A 264 -6.84 12.64 -21.79
N ILE A 265 -7.60 13.71 -21.52
CA ILE A 265 -7.06 14.93 -20.91
C ILE A 265 -6.57 14.63 -19.50
N ARG A 266 -7.42 14.02 -18.66
CA ARG A 266 -7.02 13.64 -17.29
C ARG A 266 -5.92 12.59 -17.28
N ALA A 267 -5.95 11.63 -18.19
CA ALA A 267 -4.87 10.64 -18.32
C ALA A 267 -3.52 11.30 -18.59
N LEU A 268 -3.46 12.21 -19.58
CA LEU A 268 -2.24 12.94 -19.91
C LEU A 268 -1.75 13.84 -18.77
N GLN A 269 -2.64 14.48 -18.02
CA GLN A 269 -2.27 15.31 -16.86
C GLN A 269 -1.55 14.47 -15.80
N LEU A 270 -2.08 13.27 -15.48
CA LEU A 270 -1.46 12.37 -14.51
C LEU A 270 -0.11 11.83 -15.00
N LEU A 271 -0.02 11.42 -16.27
CA LEU A 271 1.21 10.89 -16.84
C LEU A 271 2.32 11.94 -16.92
N ASN A 272 1.99 13.20 -17.24
CA ASN A 272 2.98 14.28 -17.22
C ASN A 272 3.47 14.54 -15.79
N ALA A 273 2.57 14.60 -14.80
CA ALA A 273 2.95 14.77 -13.39
C ALA A 273 3.82 13.61 -12.87
N LEU A 274 3.54 12.37 -13.31
CA LEU A 274 4.37 11.20 -13.00
C LEU A 274 5.75 11.27 -13.67
N HIS A 275 5.82 11.73 -14.93
CA HIS A 275 7.09 11.91 -15.63
C HIS A 275 7.95 13.00 -14.99
N ASP A 276 7.35 14.11 -14.56
CA ASP A 276 8.06 15.18 -13.86
C ASP A 276 8.60 14.69 -12.49
N GLN A 277 7.86 13.83 -11.80
CA GLN A 277 8.26 13.28 -10.51
C GLN A 277 9.28 12.14 -10.63
N PHE A 278 9.20 11.32 -11.68
CA PHE A 278 10.02 10.14 -11.93
C PHE A 278 10.64 10.20 -13.33
N PRO A 279 11.62 11.09 -13.56
CA PRO A 279 12.13 11.38 -14.91
C PRO A 279 12.91 10.24 -15.55
N GLU A 280 13.42 9.27 -14.76
CA GLU A 280 14.14 8.10 -15.26
C GLU A 280 13.20 7.01 -15.79
N ASN A 281 11.91 7.08 -15.46
CA ASN A 281 10.93 6.13 -15.93
C ASN A 281 10.58 6.36 -17.41
N THR A 282 11.15 5.53 -18.28
CA THR A 282 10.97 5.62 -19.72
C THR A 282 9.58 5.21 -20.22
N LEU A 283 8.73 4.61 -19.38
CA LEU A 283 7.38 4.21 -19.76
C LEU A 283 6.44 5.42 -19.87
N PHE A 284 6.59 6.42 -18.98
CA PHE A 284 5.71 7.60 -19.00
C PHE A 284 5.81 8.40 -20.30
N PRO A 285 6.99 8.82 -20.79
CA PRO A 285 7.08 9.57 -22.04
C PRO A 285 6.63 8.75 -23.26
N ARG A 286 6.83 7.43 -23.27
CA ARG A 286 6.31 6.54 -24.33
C ARG A 286 4.78 6.56 -24.35
N GLU A 287 4.15 6.44 -23.18
CA GLU A 287 2.70 6.42 -23.06
C GLU A 287 2.07 7.78 -23.38
N ILE A 288 2.70 8.88 -22.96
CA ILE A 288 2.31 10.26 -23.33
C ILE A 288 2.32 10.41 -24.86
N ALA A 289 3.42 10.04 -25.51
CA ALA A 289 3.56 10.12 -26.97
C ALA A 289 2.49 9.27 -27.69
N ARG A 290 2.24 8.06 -27.19
CA ARG A 290 1.21 7.16 -27.74
C ARG A 290 -0.19 7.78 -27.64
N LEU A 291 -0.55 8.31 -26.48
CA LEU A 291 -1.83 8.97 -26.28
C LEU A 291 -1.95 10.24 -27.12
N GLN A 292 -0.89 10.99 -27.35
CA GLN A 292 -0.90 12.18 -28.20
C GLN A 292 -1.06 11.84 -29.69
N SER A 293 -0.56 10.71 -30.15
CA SER A 293 -0.63 10.30 -31.55
C SER A 293 -1.93 9.57 -31.92
N ALA A 294 -2.68 9.02 -30.95
CA ALA A 294 -3.96 8.38 -31.22
C ALA A 294 -5.05 9.44 -31.51
N HIS A 295 -5.50 9.52 -32.74
CA HIS A 295 -6.59 10.40 -33.22
C HIS A 295 -7.93 9.71 -33.15
#